data_02d72d6e0d04f4e9f99dd4e3edfa4a40
#
_entry.id   02d72d6e0d04f4e9f99dd4e3edfa4a40
#
_cell.length_a   1.000
_cell.length_b   1.000
_cell.length_c   1.000
_cell.angle_alpha   90.00
_cell.angle_beta   90.00
_cell.angle_gamma   90.00
#
_symmetry.space_group_name_H-M   'P 1'
#
loop_
_entity.id
_entity.type
_entity.pdbx_description
1 polymer ?
#
loop_
_entity_poly.entity_id
_entity_poly.type
_entity_poly.pdbx_seq_one_letter_code
_entity_poly.pdbx_strand_id
1 'polypeptide(L)'
;MALALIAAFMVFVDGTIVNLTLAQLASHLHASRSELEWAVNAYTLSFAAVMLGAGAITDTLGAKRAFVTGLLVFTASSAVCAAAGSMPVLNVARLVQGAGSALLLPSALVLATASAPDEQARHRLVGWWAAAGGIGMAAGPLLGGALVALANWRAVFAVNVVIGVPAVLWSIHSIPVASRGSRRLDIAGMGSATVLIGGLVFTLIEAPALGWLSPAVITAAALTVSGLIGFVWAERSARAPVLPPGIYSDRRFVATAVQGALFNFAFYGLLFAMSLMLQQGRGLSALVSGLLFLPLTGLISIGSIRAAPLAQRIGRAALLGTSQAALATTFLAVAWASTASALWPLVLALVPAGFCSGLLVPTMTSQSIAAVEPALHGAAFAMFNTSRQIGAAIGVATFGPLLGTAHSLQAGFVTCVVVGAAATAVAFSLATAAWKVTSPPAGAARPSAAPASPMTPCSRWPSACATRT
;
A
#
# COMPACT_ATOMS: atom_id res chain seq x y z
N MET A 1 -9.89 17.50 9.65
CA MET A 1 -9.18 16.33 10.21
C MET A 1 -10.03 15.07 10.23
N ALA A 2 -11.20 15.03 10.88
CA ALA A 2 -12.01 13.81 10.98
C ALA A 2 -12.32 13.14 9.63
N LEU A 3 -12.72 13.90 8.60
CA LEU A 3 -12.96 13.37 7.25
C LEU A 3 -11.73 12.68 6.65
N ALA A 4 -10.53 13.20 6.88
CA ALA A 4 -9.30 12.59 6.39
C ALA A 4 -8.98 11.27 7.10
N LEU A 5 -9.28 11.17 8.41
CA LEU A 5 -9.13 9.92 9.17
C LEU A 5 -10.15 8.87 8.72
N ILE A 6 -11.41 9.26 8.52
CA ILE A 6 -12.47 8.38 8.01
C ILE A 6 -12.08 7.86 6.62
N ALA A 7 -11.61 8.71 5.73
CA ALA A 7 -11.18 8.32 4.39
C ALA A 7 -10.02 7.32 4.41
N ALA A 8 -8.98 7.58 5.22
CA ALA A 8 -7.87 6.65 5.39
C ALA A 8 -8.36 5.30 5.93
N PHE A 9 -9.17 5.32 6.99
CA PHE A 9 -9.76 4.12 7.57
C PHE A 9 -10.54 3.31 6.52
N MET A 10 -11.46 3.95 5.77
CA MET A 10 -12.28 3.28 4.76
C MET A 10 -11.44 2.60 3.67
N VAL A 11 -10.44 3.31 3.11
CA VAL A 11 -9.58 2.78 2.04
C VAL A 11 -8.76 1.59 2.52
N PHE A 12 -8.20 1.66 3.72
CA PHE A 12 -7.37 0.57 4.26
C PHE A 12 -8.20 -0.62 4.76
N VAL A 13 -9.41 -0.40 5.29
CA VAL A 13 -10.38 -1.48 5.57
C VAL A 13 -10.72 -2.20 4.27
N ASP A 14 -11.11 -1.45 3.22
CA ASP A 14 -11.55 -2.01 1.95
C ASP A 14 -10.47 -2.88 1.29
N GLY A 15 -9.20 -2.48 1.40
CA GLY A 15 -8.06 -3.24 0.88
C GLY A 15 -7.85 -4.61 1.53
N THR A 16 -8.41 -4.87 2.71
CA THR A 16 -8.23 -6.14 3.43
C THR A 16 -9.52 -6.91 3.67
N ILE A 17 -10.65 -6.22 3.80
CA ILE A 17 -11.95 -6.79 4.17
C ILE A 17 -12.49 -7.76 3.12
N VAL A 18 -12.23 -7.51 1.83
CA VAL A 18 -12.72 -8.32 0.70
C VAL A 18 -12.22 -9.76 0.75
N ASN A 19 -11.05 -10.02 1.35
CA ASN A 19 -10.51 -11.37 1.44
C ASN A 19 -11.45 -12.35 2.18
N LEU A 20 -12.24 -11.86 3.12
CA LEU A 20 -13.20 -12.68 3.87
C LEU A 20 -14.49 -12.98 3.09
N THR A 21 -14.72 -12.31 1.96
CA THR A 21 -15.89 -12.54 1.10
C THR A 21 -15.66 -13.62 0.05
N LEU A 22 -14.40 -14.01 -0.21
CA LEU A 22 -14.02 -14.85 -1.35
C LEU A 22 -14.76 -16.20 -1.39
N ALA A 23 -14.94 -16.86 -0.24
CA ALA A 23 -15.66 -18.12 -0.17
C ALA A 23 -17.15 -17.97 -0.51
N GLN A 24 -17.81 -16.88 -0.05
CA GLN A 24 -19.20 -16.60 -0.40
C GLN A 24 -19.35 -16.13 -1.86
N LEU A 25 -18.39 -15.39 -2.42
CA LEU A 25 -18.38 -15.06 -3.84
C LEU A 25 -18.27 -16.31 -4.70
N ALA A 26 -17.40 -17.26 -4.32
CA ALA A 26 -17.28 -18.54 -5.00
C ALA A 26 -18.61 -19.32 -5.01
N SER A 27 -19.32 -19.36 -3.89
CA SER A 27 -20.57 -20.13 -3.76
C SER A 27 -21.79 -19.39 -4.33
N HIS A 28 -21.95 -18.09 -4.07
CA HIS A 28 -23.16 -17.33 -4.46
C HIS A 28 -23.15 -16.82 -5.89
N LEU A 29 -21.97 -16.49 -6.43
CA LEU A 29 -21.80 -16.02 -7.81
C LEU A 29 -21.15 -17.07 -8.72
N HIS A 30 -20.94 -18.30 -8.21
CA HIS A 30 -20.26 -19.39 -8.92
C HIS A 30 -18.90 -18.96 -9.50
N ALA A 31 -18.18 -18.12 -8.74
CA ALA A 31 -16.94 -17.50 -9.17
C ALA A 31 -15.83 -18.53 -9.36
N SER A 32 -15.18 -18.48 -10.51
CA SER A 32 -13.91 -19.17 -10.77
C SER A 32 -12.79 -18.59 -9.90
N ARG A 33 -11.69 -19.31 -9.80
CA ARG A 33 -10.53 -18.83 -9.04
C ARG A 33 -9.96 -17.52 -9.61
N SER A 34 -9.82 -17.42 -10.94
CA SER A 34 -9.33 -16.18 -11.55
C SER A 34 -10.26 -15.00 -11.27
N GLU A 35 -11.56 -15.20 -11.28
CA GLU A 35 -12.53 -14.13 -10.93
C GLU A 35 -12.40 -13.68 -9.46
N LEU A 36 -12.09 -14.59 -8.52
CA LEU A 36 -11.81 -14.25 -7.13
C LEU A 36 -10.51 -13.45 -7.00
N GLU A 37 -9.47 -13.80 -7.75
CA GLU A 37 -8.22 -13.04 -7.82
C GLU A 37 -8.47 -11.63 -8.38
N TRP A 38 -9.31 -11.52 -9.41
CA TRP A 38 -9.72 -10.23 -9.96
C TRP A 38 -10.53 -9.39 -8.97
N ALA A 39 -11.35 -9.98 -8.10
CA ALA A 39 -12.09 -9.22 -7.07
C ALA A 39 -11.15 -8.45 -6.12
N VAL A 40 -9.94 -8.97 -5.88
CA VAL A 40 -8.90 -8.29 -5.10
C VAL A 40 -8.03 -7.41 -6.00
N ASN A 41 -7.56 -7.96 -7.15
CA ASN A 41 -6.57 -7.30 -7.99
C ASN A 41 -7.11 -6.12 -8.80
N ALA A 42 -8.37 -6.12 -9.21
CA ALA A 42 -8.96 -5.00 -9.96
C ALA A 42 -8.86 -3.68 -9.17
N TYR A 43 -9.16 -3.74 -7.86
CA TYR A 43 -8.99 -2.61 -6.94
C TYR A 43 -7.51 -2.20 -6.81
N THR A 44 -6.65 -3.15 -6.51
CA THR A 44 -5.22 -2.91 -6.24
C THR A 44 -4.50 -2.37 -7.48
N LEU A 45 -4.85 -2.90 -8.66
CA LEU A 45 -4.31 -2.49 -9.95
C LEU A 45 -4.68 -1.04 -10.29
N SER A 46 -5.97 -0.69 -10.24
CA SER A 46 -6.41 0.67 -10.54
C SER A 46 -5.94 1.67 -9.50
N PHE A 47 -5.87 1.26 -8.22
CA PHE A 47 -5.26 2.05 -7.16
C PHE A 47 -3.79 2.37 -7.49
N ALA A 48 -2.98 1.36 -7.86
CA ALA A 48 -1.57 1.55 -8.21
C ALA A 48 -1.41 2.48 -9.42
N ALA A 49 -2.20 2.25 -10.47
CA ALA A 49 -2.15 3.01 -11.71
C ALA A 49 -2.47 4.50 -11.51
N VAL A 50 -3.56 4.80 -10.81
CA VAL A 50 -3.99 6.19 -10.58
C VAL A 50 -3.12 6.88 -9.52
N MET A 51 -2.61 6.13 -8.54
CA MET A 51 -1.75 6.66 -7.46
C MET A 51 -0.48 7.30 -7.99
N LEU A 52 0.08 6.83 -9.10
CA LEU A 52 1.24 7.44 -9.78
C LEU A 52 1.01 8.91 -10.10
N GLY A 53 -0.19 9.27 -10.56
CA GLY A 53 -0.55 10.65 -10.90
C GLY A 53 -1.41 11.35 -9.84
N ALA A 54 -1.82 10.67 -8.78
CA ALA A 54 -2.80 11.17 -7.82
C ALA A 54 -2.36 12.48 -7.14
N GLY A 55 -1.07 12.65 -6.87
CA GLY A 55 -0.51 13.90 -6.37
C GLY A 55 -0.70 15.06 -7.36
N ALA A 56 -0.31 14.88 -8.62
CA ALA A 56 -0.45 15.87 -9.66
C ALA A 56 -1.93 16.19 -9.98
N ILE A 57 -2.81 15.17 -9.95
CA ILE A 57 -4.26 15.33 -10.07
C ILE A 57 -4.80 16.16 -8.89
N THR A 58 -4.35 15.87 -7.68
CA THR A 58 -4.74 16.61 -6.46
C THR A 58 -4.31 18.07 -6.55
N ASP A 59 -3.11 18.35 -7.04
CA ASP A 59 -2.61 19.72 -7.24
C ASP A 59 -3.43 20.47 -8.29
N THR A 60 -3.75 19.84 -9.43
CA THR A 60 -4.50 20.48 -10.54
C THR A 60 -5.97 20.70 -10.21
N LEU A 61 -6.64 19.75 -9.59
CA LEU A 61 -8.05 19.88 -9.21
C LEU A 61 -8.24 20.72 -7.94
N GLY A 62 -7.21 20.80 -7.10
CA GLY A 62 -7.25 21.27 -5.73
C GLY A 62 -7.73 20.17 -4.75
N ALA A 63 -7.17 20.17 -3.54
CA ALA A 63 -7.36 19.09 -2.57
C ALA A 63 -8.84 18.80 -2.25
N LYS A 64 -9.70 19.82 -2.12
CA LYS A 64 -11.15 19.62 -1.88
C LYS A 64 -11.80 18.81 -2.99
N ARG A 65 -11.60 19.23 -4.25
CA ARG A 65 -12.26 18.57 -5.39
C ARG A 65 -11.75 17.16 -5.58
N ALA A 66 -10.43 16.94 -5.49
CA ALA A 66 -9.83 15.62 -5.56
C ALA A 66 -10.39 14.69 -4.46
N PHE A 67 -10.49 15.18 -3.22
CA PHE A 67 -11.06 14.46 -2.09
C PHE A 67 -12.53 14.09 -2.31
N VAL A 68 -13.38 15.08 -2.64
CA VAL A 68 -14.81 14.85 -2.84
C VAL A 68 -15.06 13.91 -4.03
N THR A 69 -14.34 14.09 -5.14
CA THR A 69 -14.45 13.20 -6.31
C THR A 69 -14.01 11.78 -5.95
N GLY A 70 -12.85 11.63 -5.29
CA GLY A 70 -12.35 10.32 -4.85
C GLY A 70 -13.33 9.61 -3.93
N LEU A 71 -13.88 10.33 -2.93
CA LEU A 71 -14.84 9.79 -1.98
C LEU A 71 -16.18 9.42 -2.65
N LEU A 72 -16.66 10.24 -3.58
CA LEU A 72 -17.88 9.99 -4.33
C LEU A 72 -17.72 8.76 -5.24
N VAL A 73 -16.62 8.66 -5.99
CA VAL A 73 -16.32 7.52 -6.85
C VAL A 73 -16.18 6.25 -6.01
N PHE A 74 -15.46 6.29 -4.90
CA PHE A 74 -15.32 5.17 -3.97
C PHE A 74 -16.66 4.70 -3.40
N THR A 75 -17.51 5.62 -2.94
CA THR A 75 -18.82 5.32 -2.35
C THR A 75 -19.79 4.78 -3.39
N ALA A 76 -19.86 5.40 -4.57
CA ALA A 76 -20.77 4.97 -5.64
C ALA A 76 -20.39 3.58 -6.18
N SER A 77 -19.09 3.34 -6.41
CA SER A 77 -18.62 2.03 -6.84
C SER A 77 -18.81 0.95 -5.75
N SER A 78 -18.70 1.30 -4.46
CA SER A 78 -19.05 0.40 -3.37
C SER A 78 -20.54 0.01 -3.39
N ALA A 79 -21.43 0.96 -3.72
CA ALA A 79 -22.86 0.66 -3.91
C ALA A 79 -23.08 -0.32 -5.07
N VAL A 80 -22.37 -0.13 -6.20
CA VAL A 80 -22.43 -1.07 -7.33
C VAL A 80 -21.88 -2.44 -6.94
N CYS A 81 -20.76 -2.51 -6.19
CA CYS A 81 -20.24 -3.77 -5.66
C CYS A 81 -21.28 -4.48 -4.77
N ALA A 82 -21.95 -3.77 -3.86
CA ALA A 82 -22.98 -4.34 -2.99
C ALA A 82 -24.18 -4.87 -3.78
N ALA A 83 -24.54 -4.22 -4.89
CA ALA A 83 -25.66 -4.59 -5.76
C ALA A 83 -25.27 -5.61 -6.84
N ALA A 84 -23.98 -5.99 -6.98
CA ALA A 84 -23.51 -6.82 -8.08
C ALA A 84 -24.22 -8.19 -8.11
N GLY A 85 -24.74 -8.54 -9.30
CA GLY A 85 -25.35 -9.84 -9.58
C GLY A 85 -24.42 -10.82 -10.28
N SER A 86 -23.22 -10.40 -10.70
CA SER A 86 -22.23 -11.23 -11.39
C SER A 86 -20.80 -10.76 -11.10
N MET A 87 -19.82 -11.65 -11.27
CA MET A 87 -18.41 -11.34 -11.04
C MET A 87 -17.86 -10.25 -11.97
N PRO A 88 -18.19 -10.19 -13.29
CA PRO A 88 -17.74 -9.09 -14.13
C PRO A 88 -18.18 -7.72 -13.64
N VAL A 89 -19.43 -7.58 -13.19
CA VAL A 89 -19.94 -6.31 -12.61
C VAL A 89 -19.18 -5.95 -11.35
N LEU A 90 -18.96 -6.91 -10.46
CA LEU A 90 -18.17 -6.71 -9.24
C LEU A 90 -16.76 -6.25 -9.58
N ASN A 91 -16.07 -6.93 -10.49
CA ASN A 91 -14.67 -6.67 -10.83
C ASN A 91 -14.50 -5.31 -11.51
N VAL A 92 -15.41 -4.90 -12.40
CA VAL A 92 -15.41 -3.55 -12.98
C VAL A 92 -15.67 -2.48 -11.91
N ALA A 93 -16.64 -2.71 -11.02
CA ALA A 93 -16.89 -1.79 -9.92
C ALA A 93 -15.67 -1.67 -8.97
N ARG A 94 -14.98 -2.78 -8.69
CA ARG A 94 -13.73 -2.79 -7.90
C ARG A 94 -12.61 -1.97 -8.58
N LEU A 95 -12.50 -2.05 -9.90
CA LEU A 95 -11.54 -1.26 -10.68
C LEU A 95 -11.83 0.24 -10.54
N VAL A 96 -13.09 0.66 -10.63
CA VAL A 96 -13.51 2.05 -10.42
C VAL A 96 -13.29 2.49 -8.97
N GLN A 97 -13.56 1.61 -8.01
CA GLN A 97 -13.38 1.86 -6.58
C GLN A 97 -11.91 2.12 -6.22
N GLY A 98 -10.98 1.32 -6.79
CA GLY A 98 -9.55 1.51 -6.60
C GLY A 98 -9.04 2.86 -7.13
N ALA A 99 -9.53 3.31 -8.29
CA ALA A 99 -9.21 4.64 -8.81
C ALA A 99 -9.71 5.76 -7.88
N GLY A 100 -10.91 5.63 -7.32
CA GLY A 100 -11.43 6.55 -6.29
C GLY A 100 -10.55 6.61 -5.04
N SER A 101 -10.13 5.46 -4.55
CA SER A 101 -9.22 5.34 -3.39
C SER A 101 -7.87 6.00 -3.61
N ALA A 102 -7.31 5.89 -4.82
CA ALA A 102 -6.03 6.47 -5.18
C ALA A 102 -6.06 8.01 -5.16
N LEU A 103 -7.18 8.64 -5.52
CA LEU A 103 -7.37 10.08 -5.39
C LEU A 103 -7.64 10.50 -3.94
N LEU A 104 -8.35 9.65 -3.20
CA LEU A 104 -8.80 9.95 -1.85
C LEU A 104 -7.63 10.04 -0.85
N LEU A 105 -6.65 9.12 -0.91
CA LEU A 105 -5.59 9.07 0.09
C LEU A 105 -4.66 10.30 0.09
N PRO A 106 -4.05 10.74 -1.04
CA PRO A 106 -3.16 11.91 -1.02
C PRO A 106 -3.93 13.20 -0.74
N SER A 107 -5.14 13.35 -1.28
CA SER A 107 -5.97 14.53 -1.01
C SER A 107 -6.40 14.60 0.46
N ALA A 108 -6.71 13.45 1.11
CA ALA A 108 -6.99 13.37 2.53
C ALA A 108 -5.80 13.81 3.39
N LEU A 109 -4.58 13.39 3.01
CA LEU A 109 -3.36 13.78 3.71
C LEU A 109 -3.09 15.29 3.60
N VAL A 110 -3.26 15.87 2.39
CA VAL A 110 -3.15 17.33 2.17
C VAL A 110 -4.15 18.07 3.03
N LEU A 111 -5.42 17.66 3.05
CA LEU A 111 -6.46 18.27 3.87
C LEU A 111 -6.21 18.11 5.38
N ALA A 112 -5.69 16.96 5.81
CA ALA A 112 -5.33 16.73 7.20
C ALA A 112 -4.26 17.70 7.70
N THR A 113 -3.29 18.03 6.84
CA THR A 113 -2.12 18.85 7.18
C THR A 113 -2.29 20.34 6.89
N ALA A 114 -3.28 20.71 6.07
CA ALA A 114 -3.49 22.11 5.65
C ALA A 114 -3.80 23.10 6.79
N SER A 115 -4.33 22.60 7.90
CA SER A 115 -4.68 23.42 9.09
C SER A 115 -3.63 23.35 10.20
N ALA A 116 -2.47 22.76 9.95
CA ALA A 116 -1.41 22.65 10.94
C ALA A 116 -0.79 24.04 11.22
N PRO A 117 -0.78 24.52 12.47
CA PRO A 117 -0.22 25.83 12.81
C PRO A 117 1.31 25.85 12.78
N ASP A 118 1.94 24.69 12.96
CA ASP A 118 3.40 24.54 13.00
C ASP A 118 3.81 23.14 12.48
N GLU A 119 5.10 22.93 12.30
CA GLU A 119 5.67 21.68 11.81
C GLU A 119 5.42 20.51 12.78
N GLN A 120 5.43 20.76 14.08
CA GLN A 120 5.17 19.71 15.09
C GLN A 120 3.71 19.26 15.04
N ALA A 121 2.76 20.18 14.87
CA ALA A 121 1.35 19.86 14.65
C ALA A 121 1.17 19.07 13.36
N ARG A 122 1.86 19.45 12.28
CA ARG A 122 1.85 18.72 11.00
C ARG A 122 2.30 17.27 11.17
N HIS A 123 3.40 17.03 11.86
CA HIS A 123 3.89 15.68 12.16
C HIS A 123 2.87 14.85 12.97
N ARG A 124 2.22 15.46 13.95
CA ARG A 124 1.16 14.80 14.74
C ARG A 124 -0.05 14.42 13.86
N LEU A 125 -0.50 15.32 12.98
CA LEU A 125 -1.65 15.09 12.09
C LEU A 125 -1.36 13.97 11.08
N VAL A 126 -0.15 13.93 10.51
CA VAL A 126 0.32 12.81 9.66
C VAL A 126 0.32 11.50 10.46
N GLY A 127 0.78 11.54 11.72
CA GLY A 127 0.77 10.39 12.61
C GLY A 127 -0.65 9.85 12.87
N TRP A 128 -1.62 10.72 13.16
CA TRP A 128 -3.02 10.32 13.32
C TRP A 128 -3.64 9.75 12.05
N TRP A 129 -3.33 10.35 10.89
CA TRP A 129 -3.78 9.85 9.59
C TRP A 129 -3.23 8.44 9.31
N ALA A 130 -1.93 8.23 9.53
CA ALA A 130 -1.30 6.92 9.38
C ALA A 130 -1.85 5.88 10.37
N ALA A 131 -2.13 6.29 11.62
CA ALA A 131 -2.74 5.43 12.63
C ALA A 131 -4.16 4.99 12.23
N ALA A 132 -4.98 5.91 11.67
CA ALA A 132 -6.31 5.56 11.17
C ALA A 132 -6.23 4.51 10.04
N GLY A 133 -5.26 4.65 9.13
CA GLY A 133 -4.99 3.64 8.10
C GLY A 133 -4.55 2.30 8.68
N GLY A 134 -3.66 2.30 9.65
CA GLY A 134 -3.21 1.08 10.36
C GLY A 134 -4.35 0.36 11.08
N ILE A 135 -5.19 1.11 11.80
CA ILE A 135 -6.40 0.57 12.47
C ILE A 135 -7.37 0.01 11.42
N GLY A 136 -7.56 0.72 10.29
CA GLY A 136 -8.40 0.24 9.18
C GLY A 136 -7.91 -1.10 8.64
N MET A 137 -6.62 -1.21 8.34
CA MET A 137 -6.01 -2.45 7.86
C MET A 137 -6.18 -3.61 8.86
N ALA A 138 -6.03 -3.31 10.15
CA ALA A 138 -6.19 -4.28 11.22
C ALA A 138 -7.65 -4.71 11.43
N ALA A 139 -8.58 -3.76 11.29
CA ALA A 139 -10.00 -4.01 11.48
C ALA A 139 -10.65 -4.77 10.32
N GLY A 140 -10.08 -4.68 9.10
CA GLY A 140 -10.67 -5.24 7.88
C GLY A 140 -11.07 -6.72 7.99
N PRO A 141 -10.17 -7.64 8.33
CA PRO A 141 -10.54 -9.06 8.45
C PRO A 141 -11.60 -9.34 9.51
N LEU A 142 -11.53 -8.68 10.68
CA LEU A 142 -12.53 -8.86 11.73
C LEU A 142 -13.90 -8.33 11.29
N LEU A 143 -13.95 -7.10 10.77
CA LEU A 143 -15.19 -6.50 10.26
C LEU A 143 -15.74 -7.31 9.09
N GLY A 144 -14.87 -7.78 8.18
CA GLY A 144 -15.26 -8.63 7.06
C GLY A 144 -15.89 -9.93 7.53
N GLY A 145 -15.24 -10.64 8.45
CA GLY A 145 -15.75 -11.86 9.03
C GLY A 145 -17.09 -11.65 9.73
N ALA A 146 -17.25 -10.57 10.52
CA ALA A 146 -18.48 -10.24 11.22
C ALA A 146 -19.62 -9.87 10.23
N LEU A 147 -19.36 -8.99 9.25
CA LEU A 147 -20.37 -8.57 8.27
C LEU A 147 -20.83 -9.73 7.38
N VAL A 148 -19.91 -10.60 6.97
CA VAL A 148 -20.22 -11.81 6.20
C VAL A 148 -21.07 -12.78 7.01
N ALA A 149 -20.78 -12.95 8.30
CA ALA A 149 -21.52 -13.85 9.19
C ALA A 149 -22.90 -13.31 9.57
N LEU A 150 -23.03 -12.00 9.80
CA LEU A 150 -24.29 -11.38 10.23
C LEU A 150 -25.28 -11.15 9.08
N ALA A 151 -24.77 -10.99 7.86
CA ALA A 151 -25.61 -10.74 6.69
C ALA A 151 -25.14 -11.57 5.49
N ASN A 152 -24.19 -11.07 4.72
CA ASN A 152 -23.54 -11.75 3.57
C ASN A 152 -22.41 -10.87 3.04
N TRP A 153 -21.73 -11.34 1.98
CA TRP A 153 -20.61 -10.60 1.35
C TRP A 153 -20.96 -9.18 0.87
N ARG A 154 -22.23 -8.91 0.52
CA ARG A 154 -22.68 -7.57 0.08
C ARG A 154 -22.56 -6.52 1.18
N ALA A 155 -22.74 -6.92 2.44
CA ALA A 155 -22.63 -6.02 3.59
C ALA A 155 -21.23 -5.41 3.71
N VAL A 156 -20.20 -6.11 3.26
CA VAL A 156 -18.81 -5.63 3.25
C VAL A 156 -18.64 -4.38 2.37
N PHE A 157 -19.35 -4.30 1.27
CA PHE A 157 -19.36 -3.11 0.41
C PHE A 157 -20.40 -2.07 0.87
N ALA A 158 -21.55 -2.53 1.37
CA ALA A 158 -22.61 -1.65 1.84
C ALA A 158 -22.17 -0.77 3.02
N VAL A 159 -21.28 -1.26 3.91
CA VAL A 159 -20.75 -0.45 5.03
C VAL A 159 -19.99 0.78 4.52
N ASN A 160 -19.30 0.68 3.38
CA ASN A 160 -18.63 1.82 2.75
C ASN A 160 -19.64 2.87 2.28
N VAL A 161 -20.83 2.45 1.85
CA VAL A 161 -21.92 3.38 1.44
C VAL A 161 -22.49 4.10 2.66
N VAL A 162 -22.74 3.35 3.75
CA VAL A 162 -23.29 3.90 5.01
C VAL A 162 -22.35 4.95 5.60
N ILE A 163 -21.05 4.75 5.54
CA ILE A 163 -20.07 5.72 6.03
C ILE A 163 -19.81 6.81 4.98
N GLY A 164 -19.71 6.43 3.71
CA GLY A 164 -19.30 7.29 2.61
C GLY A 164 -20.32 8.37 2.26
N VAL A 165 -21.63 8.05 2.24
CA VAL A 165 -22.65 9.05 1.90
C VAL A 165 -22.66 10.23 2.88
N PRO A 166 -22.73 10.04 4.22
CA PRO A 166 -22.60 11.16 5.16
C PRO A 166 -21.25 11.89 5.03
N ALA A 167 -20.14 11.17 4.79
CA ALA A 167 -18.84 11.78 4.61
C ALA A 167 -18.76 12.64 3.33
N VAL A 168 -19.38 12.23 2.22
CA VAL A 168 -19.50 13.06 0.99
C VAL A 168 -20.27 14.32 1.29
N LEU A 169 -21.47 14.22 1.89
CA LEU A 169 -22.30 15.37 2.22
C LEU A 169 -21.58 16.34 3.16
N TRP A 170 -20.94 15.81 4.18
CA TRP A 170 -20.13 16.62 5.10
C TRP A 170 -18.97 17.32 4.39
N SER A 171 -18.24 16.60 3.52
CA SER A 171 -17.07 17.15 2.81
C SER A 171 -17.41 18.30 1.86
N ILE A 172 -18.55 18.24 1.17
CA ILE A 172 -19.03 19.27 0.26
C ILE A 172 -19.22 20.61 1.03
N HIS A 173 -19.81 20.55 2.22
CA HIS A 173 -20.18 21.73 3.01
C HIS A 173 -19.03 22.25 3.88
N SER A 174 -18.17 21.36 4.44
CA SER A 174 -17.22 21.74 5.49
C SER A 174 -15.80 22.03 4.99
N ILE A 175 -15.41 21.56 3.79
CA ILE A 175 -14.05 21.78 3.29
C ILE A 175 -14.00 23.08 2.48
N PRO A 176 -13.14 24.05 2.83
CA PRO A 176 -12.98 25.28 2.03
C PRO A 176 -12.33 24.95 0.67
N VAL A 177 -12.66 25.74 -0.34
CA VAL A 177 -12.04 25.61 -1.67
C VAL A 177 -10.63 26.18 -1.60
N ALA A 178 -9.62 25.33 -1.79
CA ALA A 178 -8.23 25.73 -1.88
C ALA A 178 -7.86 26.14 -3.32
N SER A 179 -6.80 26.95 -3.48
CA SER A 179 -6.24 27.33 -4.76
C SER A 179 -5.76 26.10 -5.55
N ARG A 180 -5.90 26.17 -6.88
CA ARG A 180 -5.41 25.14 -7.80
C ARG A 180 -3.92 25.35 -8.06
N GLY A 181 -3.15 24.28 -8.13
CA GLY A 181 -1.80 24.30 -8.65
C GLY A 181 -1.78 24.26 -10.18
N SER A 182 -0.61 24.50 -10.75
CA SER A 182 -0.38 24.48 -12.21
C SER A 182 0.43 23.27 -12.68
N ARG A 183 0.48 22.19 -11.91
CA ARG A 183 1.29 21.03 -12.25
C ARG A 183 0.71 20.30 -13.46
N ARG A 184 1.55 19.97 -14.43
CA ARG A 184 1.14 19.22 -15.62
C ARG A 184 1.04 17.72 -15.31
N LEU A 185 0.02 17.08 -15.87
CA LEU A 185 -0.17 15.63 -15.77
C LEU A 185 0.59 14.94 -16.92
N ASP A 186 1.34 13.92 -16.59
CA ASP A 186 1.91 12.99 -17.56
C ASP A 186 0.92 11.84 -17.83
N ILE A 187 -0.05 12.13 -18.71
CA ILE A 187 -1.08 11.15 -19.09
C ILE A 187 -0.45 9.95 -19.82
N ALA A 188 0.60 10.19 -20.62
CA ALA A 188 1.27 9.14 -21.38
C ALA A 188 2.00 8.16 -20.46
N GLY A 189 2.76 8.71 -19.46
CA GLY A 189 3.44 7.90 -18.44
C GLY A 189 2.45 7.11 -17.59
N MET A 190 1.38 7.74 -17.11
CA MET A 190 0.33 7.05 -16.33
C MET A 190 -0.40 5.97 -17.13
N GLY A 191 -0.76 6.26 -18.40
CA GLY A 191 -1.43 5.32 -19.27
C GLY A 191 -0.57 4.10 -19.60
N SER A 192 0.68 4.31 -19.96
CA SER A 192 1.62 3.23 -20.27
C SER A 192 1.96 2.39 -19.03
N ALA A 193 2.11 2.99 -17.85
CA ALA A 193 2.26 2.25 -16.59
C ALA A 193 1.01 1.39 -16.29
N THR A 194 -0.19 1.92 -16.55
CA THR A 194 -1.44 1.15 -16.39
C THR A 194 -1.49 -0.06 -17.31
N VAL A 195 -1.12 0.12 -18.59
CA VAL A 195 -1.04 -0.97 -19.57
C VAL A 195 0.01 -2.01 -19.18
N LEU A 196 1.19 -1.56 -18.74
CA LEU A 196 2.26 -2.43 -18.26
C LEU A 196 1.79 -3.31 -17.08
N ILE A 197 1.28 -2.69 -16.02
CA ILE A 197 0.91 -3.40 -14.80
C ILE A 197 -0.34 -4.25 -15.04
N GLY A 198 -1.33 -3.73 -15.79
CA GLY A 198 -2.56 -4.43 -16.13
C GLY A 198 -2.30 -5.67 -16.98
N GLY A 199 -1.47 -5.56 -18.01
CA GLY A 199 -1.07 -6.69 -18.85
C GLY A 199 -0.32 -7.76 -18.07
N LEU A 200 0.61 -7.36 -17.19
CA LEU A 200 1.36 -8.28 -16.34
C LEU A 200 0.42 -9.04 -15.39
N VAL A 201 -0.45 -8.34 -14.67
CA VAL A 201 -1.39 -8.95 -13.71
C VAL A 201 -2.37 -9.86 -14.44
N PHE A 202 -2.91 -9.44 -15.60
CA PHE A 202 -3.78 -10.29 -16.43
C PHE A 202 -3.06 -11.57 -16.85
N THR A 203 -1.82 -11.45 -17.35
CA THR A 203 -1.01 -12.62 -17.73
C THR A 203 -0.85 -13.60 -16.57
N LEU A 204 -0.51 -13.11 -15.38
CA LEU A 204 -0.29 -13.97 -14.21
C LEU A 204 -1.58 -14.67 -13.73
N ILE A 205 -2.72 -13.99 -13.77
CA ILE A 205 -4.02 -14.53 -13.33
C ILE A 205 -4.59 -15.53 -14.34
N GLU A 206 -4.56 -15.18 -15.63
CA GLU A 206 -5.30 -15.92 -16.65
C GLU A 206 -4.47 -17.01 -17.35
N ALA A 207 -3.14 -16.90 -17.39
CA ALA A 207 -2.31 -17.89 -18.07
C ALA A 207 -2.47 -19.33 -17.52
N PRO A 208 -2.62 -19.56 -16.20
CA PRO A 208 -2.88 -20.91 -15.68
C PRO A 208 -4.25 -21.48 -16.08
N ALA A 209 -5.26 -20.64 -16.28
CA ALA A 209 -6.61 -21.06 -16.64
C ALA A 209 -6.81 -21.20 -18.15
N LEU A 210 -6.31 -20.22 -18.92
CA LEU A 210 -6.49 -20.17 -20.38
C LEU A 210 -5.37 -20.85 -21.18
N GLY A 211 -4.23 -21.13 -20.50
CA GLY A 211 -3.00 -21.61 -21.14
C GLY A 211 -2.08 -20.46 -21.59
N TRP A 212 -0.77 -20.65 -21.40
CA TRP A 212 0.28 -19.67 -21.70
C TRP A 212 0.32 -19.23 -23.17
N LEU A 213 -0.14 -20.10 -24.09
CA LEU A 213 -0.17 -19.83 -25.53
C LEU A 213 -1.54 -19.36 -26.03
N SER A 214 -2.50 -19.09 -25.16
CA SER A 214 -3.80 -18.56 -25.58
C SER A 214 -3.65 -17.14 -26.16
N PRO A 215 -4.46 -16.77 -27.19
CA PRO A 215 -4.40 -15.44 -27.80
C PRO A 215 -4.56 -14.30 -26.78
N ALA A 216 -5.42 -14.49 -25.79
CA ALA A 216 -5.65 -13.49 -24.74
C ALA A 216 -4.39 -13.25 -23.89
N VAL A 217 -3.72 -14.34 -23.47
CA VAL A 217 -2.49 -14.26 -22.66
C VAL A 217 -1.32 -13.69 -23.46
N ILE A 218 -1.16 -14.12 -24.72
CA ILE A 218 -0.13 -13.55 -25.63
C ILE A 218 -0.38 -12.06 -25.84
N THR A 219 -1.63 -11.65 -26.06
CA THR A 219 -1.99 -10.24 -26.21
C THR A 219 -1.66 -9.44 -24.95
N ALA A 220 -1.99 -9.97 -23.76
CA ALA A 220 -1.68 -9.32 -22.49
C ALA A 220 -0.16 -9.21 -22.24
N ALA A 221 0.60 -10.25 -22.59
CA ALA A 221 2.06 -10.21 -22.51
C ALA A 221 2.64 -9.18 -23.49
N ALA A 222 2.12 -9.09 -24.72
CA ALA A 222 2.51 -8.07 -25.68
C ALA A 222 2.16 -6.65 -25.20
N LEU A 223 0.98 -6.46 -24.58
CA LEU A 223 0.60 -5.21 -23.92
C LEU A 223 1.52 -4.87 -22.75
N THR A 224 1.95 -5.85 -21.98
CA THR A 224 2.95 -5.65 -20.91
C THR A 224 4.25 -5.08 -21.46
N VAL A 225 4.79 -5.69 -22.52
CA VAL A 225 6.03 -5.24 -23.16
C VAL A 225 5.85 -3.85 -23.80
N SER A 226 4.76 -3.63 -24.53
CA SER A 226 4.47 -2.33 -25.16
C SER A 226 4.23 -1.23 -24.12
N GLY A 227 3.58 -1.56 -23.01
CA GLY A 227 3.42 -0.67 -21.86
C GLY A 227 4.75 -0.29 -21.22
N LEU A 228 5.69 -1.25 -21.09
CA LEU A 228 7.04 -0.97 -20.59
C LEU A 228 7.80 -0.03 -21.52
N ILE A 229 7.79 -0.32 -22.83
CA ILE A 229 8.44 0.52 -23.84
C ILE A 229 7.82 1.93 -23.83
N GLY A 230 6.50 2.02 -23.83
CA GLY A 230 5.76 3.28 -23.78
C GLY A 230 6.05 4.07 -22.51
N PHE A 231 6.13 3.41 -21.35
CA PHE A 231 6.47 4.03 -20.08
C PHE A 231 7.89 4.61 -20.10
N VAL A 232 8.88 3.83 -20.53
CA VAL A 232 10.28 4.30 -20.64
C VAL A 232 10.38 5.45 -21.62
N TRP A 233 9.64 5.40 -22.73
CA TRP A 233 9.61 6.50 -23.71
C TRP A 233 8.95 7.74 -23.15
N ALA A 234 7.79 7.62 -22.48
CA ALA A 234 7.10 8.73 -21.84
C ALA A 234 7.99 9.40 -20.79
N GLU A 235 8.62 8.63 -19.89
CA GLU A 235 9.52 9.12 -18.85
C GLU A 235 10.71 9.91 -19.41
N ARG A 236 11.24 9.51 -20.57
CA ARG A 236 12.35 10.20 -21.24
C ARG A 236 11.91 11.46 -22.00
N SER A 237 10.66 11.51 -22.43
CA SER A 237 10.14 12.57 -23.31
C SER A 237 9.31 13.60 -22.57
N ALA A 238 8.75 13.26 -21.41
CA ALA A 238 7.85 14.12 -20.65
C ALA A 238 8.59 15.33 -20.06
N ARG A 239 7.95 16.51 -20.15
CA ARG A 239 8.43 17.73 -19.46
C ARG A 239 8.24 17.67 -17.95
N ALA A 240 7.30 16.85 -17.48
CA ALA A 240 7.03 16.61 -16.05
C ALA A 240 6.78 15.11 -15.89
N PRO A 241 7.83 14.27 -15.88
CA PRO A 241 7.71 12.82 -15.82
C PRO A 241 7.04 12.38 -14.52
N VAL A 242 6.38 11.22 -14.56
CA VAL A 242 5.77 10.57 -13.38
C VAL A 242 6.84 10.26 -12.34
N LEU A 243 8.00 9.80 -12.84
CA LEU A 243 9.18 9.49 -12.04
C LEU A 243 10.20 10.65 -12.16
N PRO A 244 10.22 11.64 -11.26
CA PRO A 244 11.17 12.75 -11.37
C PRO A 244 12.62 12.25 -11.45
N PRO A 245 13.43 12.81 -12.39
CA PRO A 245 14.84 12.47 -12.48
C PRO A 245 15.53 12.69 -11.13
N GLY A 246 16.37 11.72 -10.73
CA GLY A 246 17.12 11.79 -9.47
C GLY A 246 16.52 10.90 -8.36
N ILE A 247 15.23 10.57 -8.37
CA ILE A 247 14.66 9.68 -7.33
C ILE A 247 15.28 8.28 -7.39
N TYR A 248 15.46 7.71 -8.59
CA TYR A 248 16.08 6.38 -8.74
C TYR A 248 17.61 6.42 -8.86
N SER A 249 18.22 7.57 -8.82
CA SER A 249 19.67 7.67 -8.70
C SER A 249 20.15 7.26 -7.31
N ASP A 250 19.30 7.42 -6.29
CA ASP A 250 19.62 6.93 -4.94
C ASP A 250 19.25 5.45 -4.81
N ARG A 251 20.29 4.61 -4.72
CA ARG A 251 20.13 3.16 -4.52
C ARG A 251 19.35 2.79 -3.27
N ARG A 252 19.32 3.66 -2.25
CA ARG A 252 18.56 3.44 -1.02
C ARG A 252 17.06 3.56 -1.28
N PHE A 253 16.65 4.56 -2.08
CA PHE A 253 15.26 4.68 -2.50
C PHE A 253 14.81 3.46 -3.28
N VAL A 254 15.58 3.06 -4.32
CA VAL A 254 15.25 1.90 -5.15
C VAL A 254 15.16 0.63 -4.32
N ALA A 255 16.16 0.37 -3.47
CA ALA A 255 16.16 -0.79 -2.57
C ALA A 255 14.92 -0.80 -1.65
N THR A 256 14.57 0.36 -1.08
CA THR A 256 13.40 0.49 -0.20
C THR A 256 12.09 0.29 -0.96
N ALA A 257 11.97 0.78 -2.19
CA ALA A 257 10.82 0.58 -3.05
C ALA A 257 10.62 -0.91 -3.42
N VAL A 258 11.71 -1.59 -3.78
CA VAL A 258 11.69 -3.04 -4.06
C VAL A 258 11.35 -3.84 -2.79
N GLN A 259 11.90 -3.49 -1.63
CA GLN A 259 11.56 -4.11 -0.36
C GLN A 259 10.07 -3.94 -0.03
N GLY A 260 9.51 -2.74 -0.28
CA GLY A 260 8.08 -2.47 -0.10
C GLY A 260 7.21 -3.32 -1.02
N ALA A 261 7.63 -3.51 -2.27
CA ALA A 261 6.95 -4.38 -3.23
C ALA A 261 6.99 -5.86 -2.78
N LEU A 262 8.17 -6.37 -2.42
CA LEU A 262 8.34 -7.76 -1.94
C LEU A 262 7.58 -8.03 -0.62
N PHE A 263 7.57 -7.05 0.29
CA PHE A 263 6.77 -7.13 1.51
C PHE A 263 5.27 -7.25 1.20
N ASN A 264 4.73 -6.36 0.36
CA ASN A 264 3.31 -6.39 0.00
C ASN A 264 2.95 -7.63 -0.83
N PHE A 265 3.84 -8.11 -1.70
CA PHE A 265 3.72 -9.39 -2.40
C PHE A 265 3.45 -10.52 -1.42
N ALA A 266 4.31 -10.67 -0.42
CA ALA A 266 4.20 -11.72 0.58
C ALA A 266 2.97 -11.52 1.48
N PHE A 267 2.71 -10.29 1.94
CA PHE A 267 1.66 -9.97 2.90
C PHE A 267 0.25 -10.12 2.30
N TYR A 268 -0.03 -9.48 1.15
CA TYR A 268 -1.35 -9.56 0.51
C TYR A 268 -1.60 -10.93 -0.12
N GLY A 269 -0.54 -11.58 -0.65
CA GLY A 269 -0.60 -12.97 -1.06
C GLY A 269 -0.98 -13.90 0.10
N LEU A 270 -0.37 -13.70 1.28
CA LEU A 270 -0.71 -14.45 2.50
C LEU A 270 -2.17 -14.21 2.91
N LEU A 271 -2.65 -12.96 2.93
CA LEU A 271 -4.04 -12.66 3.29
C LEU A 271 -5.03 -13.38 2.37
N PHE A 272 -4.78 -13.34 1.06
CA PHE A 272 -5.59 -14.01 0.05
C PHE A 272 -5.57 -15.54 0.23
N ALA A 273 -4.38 -16.13 0.26
CA ALA A 273 -4.20 -17.59 0.36
C ALA A 273 -4.73 -18.14 1.70
N MET A 274 -4.47 -17.45 2.81
CA MET A 274 -4.93 -17.87 4.14
C MET A 274 -6.45 -17.79 4.26
N SER A 275 -7.11 -16.79 3.67
CA SER A 275 -8.56 -16.70 3.66
C SER A 275 -9.21 -17.90 2.98
N LEU A 276 -8.70 -18.27 1.79
CA LEU A 276 -9.19 -19.46 1.06
C LEU A 276 -8.88 -20.77 1.79
N MET A 277 -7.68 -20.90 2.32
CA MET A 277 -7.27 -22.09 3.08
C MET A 277 -8.14 -22.29 4.34
N LEU A 278 -8.42 -21.23 5.10
CA LEU A 278 -9.23 -21.32 6.31
C LEU A 278 -10.70 -21.63 5.98
N GLN A 279 -11.29 -20.95 5.00
CA GLN A 279 -12.71 -21.07 4.70
C GLN A 279 -13.02 -22.28 3.81
N GLN A 280 -12.32 -22.46 2.68
CA GLN A 280 -12.58 -23.55 1.75
C GLN A 280 -11.80 -24.83 2.11
N GLY A 281 -10.56 -24.68 2.60
CA GLY A 281 -9.71 -25.84 2.94
C GLY A 281 -10.05 -26.47 4.28
N ARG A 282 -10.35 -25.63 5.31
CA ARG A 282 -10.68 -26.12 6.68
C ARG A 282 -12.17 -25.99 7.03
N GLY A 283 -13.00 -25.45 6.13
CA GLY A 283 -14.44 -25.30 6.35
C GLY A 283 -14.82 -24.31 7.46
N LEU A 284 -13.91 -23.39 7.84
CA LEU A 284 -14.17 -22.43 8.89
C LEU A 284 -15.10 -21.30 8.41
N SER A 285 -15.96 -20.82 9.30
CA SER A 285 -16.80 -19.66 8.99
C SER A 285 -15.96 -18.42 8.77
N ALA A 286 -16.51 -17.43 8.03
CA ALA A 286 -15.84 -16.15 7.78
C ALA A 286 -15.51 -15.43 9.10
N LEU A 287 -16.38 -15.50 10.12
CA LEU A 287 -16.13 -14.90 11.44
C LEU A 287 -14.92 -15.53 12.14
N VAL A 288 -14.88 -16.87 12.20
CA VAL A 288 -13.74 -17.58 12.83
C VAL A 288 -12.45 -17.28 12.06
N SER A 289 -12.51 -17.27 10.72
CA SER A 289 -11.37 -16.90 9.89
C SER A 289 -10.92 -15.47 10.18
N GLY A 290 -11.84 -14.52 10.28
CA GLY A 290 -11.55 -13.13 10.65
C GLY A 290 -10.90 -12.99 12.03
N LEU A 291 -11.36 -13.75 13.02
CA LEU A 291 -10.76 -13.78 14.36
C LEU A 291 -9.33 -14.34 14.34
N LEU A 292 -9.05 -15.33 13.48
CA LEU A 292 -7.70 -15.89 13.32
C LEU A 292 -6.72 -14.90 12.67
N PHE A 293 -7.20 -13.87 11.97
CA PHE A 293 -6.36 -12.78 11.48
C PHE A 293 -6.01 -11.74 12.54
N LEU A 294 -6.73 -11.68 13.68
CA LEU A 294 -6.50 -10.65 14.72
C LEU A 294 -5.07 -10.61 15.25
N PRO A 295 -4.37 -11.74 15.53
CA PRO A 295 -2.97 -11.69 15.98
C PRO A 295 -2.06 -11.03 14.94
N LEU A 296 -2.29 -11.30 13.66
CA LEU A 296 -1.55 -10.66 12.56
C LEU A 296 -1.88 -9.16 12.49
N THR A 297 -3.15 -8.81 12.33
CA THR A 297 -3.57 -7.45 12.02
C THR A 297 -3.53 -6.52 13.23
N GLY A 298 -3.88 -7.00 14.42
CA GLY A 298 -3.83 -6.23 15.66
C GLY A 298 -2.40 -5.82 16.05
N LEU A 299 -1.43 -6.73 15.86
CA LEU A 299 -0.03 -6.45 16.17
C LEU A 299 0.67 -5.56 15.14
N ILE A 300 0.12 -5.40 13.92
CA ILE A 300 0.57 -4.38 12.99
C ILE A 300 0.45 -2.98 13.62
N SER A 301 -0.65 -2.68 14.29
CA SER A 301 -0.84 -1.38 14.94
C SER A 301 0.17 -1.14 16.05
N ILE A 302 0.43 -2.15 16.88
CA ILE A 302 1.43 -2.07 17.96
C ILE A 302 2.84 -1.91 17.38
N GLY A 303 3.21 -2.70 16.38
CA GLY A 303 4.48 -2.59 15.67
C GLY A 303 4.67 -1.21 15.05
N SER A 304 3.64 -0.65 14.41
CA SER A 304 3.69 0.67 13.78
C SER A 304 3.96 1.79 14.80
N ILE A 305 3.35 1.72 15.98
CA ILE A 305 3.60 2.68 17.08
C ILE A 305 5.03 2.54 17.62
N ARG A 306 5.56 1.33 17.65
CA ARG A 306 6.91 1.05 18.17
C ARG A 306 8.02 1.28 17.14
N ALA A 307 7.70 1.42 15.87
CA ALA A 307 8.69 1.55 14.78
C ALA A 307 9.62 2.75 14.96
N ALA A 308 9.08 3.95 15.22
CA ALA A 308 9.89 5.16 15.36
C ALA A 308 10.80 5.13 16.61
N PRO A 309 10.32 4.81 17.84
CA PRO A 309 11.18 4.66 18.99
C PRO A 309 12.28 3.60 18.81
N LEU A 310 11.94 2.48 18.18
CA LEU A 310 12.90 1.40 17.98
C LEU A 310 13.94 1.77 16.91
N ALA A 311 13.52 2.44 15.84
CA ALA A 311 14.43 2.98 14.81
C ALA A 311 15.42 4.01 15.39
N GLN A 312 15.02 4.79 16.40
CA GLN A 312 15.92 5.72 17.10
C GLN A 312 16.97 4.99 17.95
N ARG A 313 16.62 3.82 18.54
CA ARG A 313 17.52 3.05 19.40
C ARG A 313 18.54 2.22 18.64
N ILE A 314 18.11 1.48 17.62
CA ILE A 314 18.97 0.51 16.91
C ILE A 314 19.34 0.96 15.49
N GLY A 315 18.77 2.07 15.01
CA GLY A 315 18.93 2.56 13.65
C GLY A 315 17.92 1.95 12.66
N ARG A 316 17.53 2.75 11.65
CA ARG A 316 16.53 2.33 10.65
C ARG A 316 16.96 1.10 9.85
N ALA A 317 18.24 1.02 9.49
CA ALA A 317 18.79 -0.10 8.73
C ALA A 317 18.72 -1.42 9.49
N ALA A 318 19.17 -1.42 10.72
CA ALA A 318 19.14 -2.60 11.59
C ALA A 318 17.68 -3.03 11.83
N LEU A 319 16.77 -2.06 12.08
CA LEU A 319 15.36 -2.36 12.27
C LEU A 319 14.73 -3.00 11.03
N LEU A 320 15.01 -2.47 9.81
CA LEU A 320 14.52 -3.07 8.56
C LEU A 320 15.07 -4.48 8.36
N GLY A 321 16.38 -4.66 8.51
CA GLY A 321 17.02 -5.96 8.34
C GLY A 321 16.50 -7.00 9.34
N THR A 322 16.49 -6.69 10.63
CA THR A 322 16.03 -7.63 11.67
C THR A 322 14.55 -7.96 11.52
N SER A 323 13.70 -6.97 11.20
CA SER A 323 12.27 -7.21 11.01
C SER A 323 11.98 -8.05 9.75
N GLN A 324 12.73 -7.88 8.65
CA GLN A 324 12.57 -8.70 7.46
C GLN A 324 13.07 -10.13 7.67
N ALA A 325 14.21 -10.32 8.34
CA ALA A 325 14.70 -11.64 8.70
C ALA A 325 13.71 -12.37 9.61
N ALA A 326 13.22 -11.69 10.64
CA ALA A 326 12.20 -12.24 11.53
C ALA A 326 10.89 -12.57 10.78
N LEU A 327 10.46 -11.73 9.83
CA LEU A 327 9.26 -12.00 9.04
C LEU A 327 9.45 -13.22 8.12
N ALA A 328 10.61 -13.37 7.49
CA ALA A 328 10.91 -14.55 6.66
C ALA A 328 10.86 -15.85 7.49
N THR A 329 11.49 -15.88 8.67
CA THR A 329 11.41 -17.04 9.58
C THR A 329 10.01 -17.30 10.09
N THR A 330 9.24 -16.22 10.33
CA THR A 330 7.84 -16.34 10.76
C THR A 330 6.95 -16.92 9.65
N PHE A 331 7.16 -16.57 8.40
CA PHE A 331 6.43 -17.18 7.30
C PHE A 331 6.71 -18.69 7.21
N LEU A 332 7.95 -19.13 7.43
CA LEU A 332 8.25 -20.57 7.53
C LEU A 332 7.53 -21.23 8.72
N ALA A 333 7.45 -20.53 9.85
CA ALA A 333 6.67 -20.99 11.00
C ALA A 333 5.16 -21.07 10.69
N VAL A 334 4.60 -20.11 9.94
CA VAL A 334 3.20 -20.14 9.46
C VAL A 334 2.98 -21.34 8.52
N ALA A 335 3.91 -21.59 7.59
CA ALA A 335 3.83 -22.75 6.70
C ALA A 335 3.79 -24.06 7.49
N TRP A 336 4.70 -24.23 8.46
CA TRP A 336 4.72 -25.41 9.33
C TRP A 336 3.47 -25.49 10.19
N ALA A 337 3.08 -24.42 10.86
CA ALA A 337 1.92 -24.39 11.77
C ALA A 337 0.60 -24.66 11.03
N SER A 338 0.52 -24.29 9.75
CA SER A 338 -0.66 -24.56 8.93
C SER A 338 -0.90 -26.05 8.69
N THR A 339 0.11 -26.91 8.80
CA THR A 339 -0.02 -28.36 8.63
C THR A 339 -0.61 -29.06 9.88
N ALA A 340 -0.60 -28.39 11.03
CA ALA A 340 -1.19 -28.93 12.25
C ALA A 340 -2.73 -28.95 12.16
N SER A 341 -3.35 -29.97 12.76
CA SER A 341 -4.81 -30.06 12.89
C SER A 341 -5.39 -28.96 13.79
N ALA A 342 -4.66 -28.63 14.87
CA ALA A 342 -5.03 -27.57 15.79
C ALA A 342 -4.75 -26.18 15.19
N LEU A 343 -5.55 -25.17 15.56
CA LEU A 343 -5.42 -23.79 15.07
C LEU A 343 -4.43 -22.95 15.89
N TRP A 344 -4.17 -23.31 17.14
CA TRP A 344 -3.33 -22.51 18.03
C TRP A 344 -1.87 -22.33 17.55
N PRO A 345 -1.20 -23.29 16.86
CA PRO A 345 0.14 -23.04 16.34
C PRO A 345 0.15 -21.94 15.27
N LEU A 346 -0.89 -21.92 14.41
CA LEU A 346 -1.06 -20.88 13.40
C LEU A 346 -1.26 -19.51 14.05
N VAL A 347 -2.11 -19.43 15.09
CA VAL A 347 -2.34 -18.19 15.87
C VAL A 347 -1.02 -17.67 16.44
N LEU A 348 -0.23 -18.53 17.06
CA LEU A 348 1.07 -18.16 17.64
C LEU A 348 2.07 -17.68 16.56
N ALA A 349 2.11 -18.33 15.41
CA ALA A 349 2.99 -17.96 14.30
C ALA A 349 2.59 -16.59 13.70
N LEU A 350 1.32 -16.21 13.73
CA LEU A 350 0.83 -14.91 13.22
C LEU A 350 1.19 -13.72 14.12
N VAL A 351 1.48 -13.94 15.41
CA VAL A 351 1.86 -12.90 16.36
C VAL A 351 3.12 -12.14 15.91
N PRO A 352 4.28 -12.79 15.74
CA PRO A 352 5.48 -12.08 15.28
C PRO A 352 5.36 -11.60 13.83
N ALA A 353 4.57 -12.26 12.97
CA ALA A 353 4.30 -11.78 11.61
C ALA A 353 3.64 -10.39 11.62
N GLY A 354 2.62 -10.20 12.46
CA GLY A 354 1.93 -8.92 12.60
C GLY A 354 2.85 -7.83 13.17
N PHE A 355 3.58 -8.13 14.23
CA PHE A 355 4.48 -7.17 14.84
C PHE A 355 5.59 -6.71 13.90
N CYS A 356 6.28 -7.64 13.21
CA CYS A 356 7.31 -7.31 12.22
C CYS A 356 6.75 -6.51 11.05
N SER A 357 5.57 -6.88 10.53
CA SER A 357 4.88 -6.13 9.47
C SER A 357 4.59 -4.68 9.89
N GLY A 358 4.17 -4.49 11.14
CA GLY A 358 3.94 -3.18 11.71
C GLY A 358 5.21 -2.32 11.83
N LEU A 359 6.34 -2.92 12.14
CA LEU A 359 7.63 -2.23 12.17
C LEU A 359 8.11 -1.82 10.77
N LEU A 360 7.88 -2.67 9.77
CA LEU A 360 8.41 -2.49 8.42
C LEU A 360 7.80 -1.31 7.68
N VAL A 361 6.47 -1.19 7.63
CA VAL A 361 5.78 -0.20 6.78
C VAL A 361 6.18 1.24 7.11
N PRO A 362 6.09 1.74 8.35
CA PRO A 362 6.47 3.12 8.65
C PRO A 362 7.98 3.34 8.52
N THR A 363 8.80 2.32 8.81
CA THR A 363 10.26 2.43 8.67
C THR A 363 10.67 2.54 7.20
N MET A 364 10.12 1.72 6.31
CA MET A 364 10.35 1.82 4.86
C MET A 364 9.83 3.15 4.29
N THR A 365 8.64 3.60 4.72
CA THR A 365 8.07 4.88 4.30
C THR A 365 8.98 6.05 4.69
N SER A 366 9.41 6.10 5.94
CA SER A 366 10.32 7.17 6.40
C SER A 366 11.68 7.11 5.72
N GLN A 367 12.15 5.91 5.39
CA GLN A 367 13.39 5.69 4.65
C GLN A 367 13.30 6.17 3.20
N SER A 368 12.22 5.83 2.50
CA SER A 368 12.02 6.24 1.11
C SER A 368 11.97 7.77 0.96
N ILE A 369 11.35 8.45 1.91
CA ILE A 369 11.30 9.92 1.94
C ILE A 369 12.67 10.51 2.28
N ALA A 370 13.38 9.94 3.27
CA ALA A 370 14.68 10.44 3.70
C ALA A 370 15.82 10.21 2.68
N ALA A 371 15.60 9.36 1.68
CA ALA A 371 16.56 9.08 0.62
C ALA A 371 16.59 10.15 -0.48
N VAL A 372 15.65 11.10 -0.50
CA VAL A 372 15.51 12.08 -1.57
C VAL A 372 15.46 13.50 -1.02
N GLU A 373 15.68 14.49 -1.90
CA GLU A 373 15.58 15.91 -1.54
C GLU A 373 14.15 16.30 -1.12
N PRO A 374 13.99 17.32 -0.24
CA PRO A 374 12.68 17.75 0.27
C PRO A 374 11.65 18.08 -0.82
N ALA A 375 12.09 18.65 -1.96
CA ALA A 375 11.23 18.95 -3.10
C ALA A 375 10.59 17.70 -3.73
N LEU A 376 11.19 16.52 -3.55
CA LEU A 376 10.75 15.24 -4.12
C LEU A 376 10.03 14.34 -3.13
N HIS A 377 9.84 14.74 -1.86
CA HIS A 377 9.22 13.91 -0.83
C HIS A 377 7.83 13.38 -1.22
N GLY A 378 7.00 14.23 -1.85
CA GLY A 378 5.65 13.83 -2.31
C GLY A 378 5.71 12.77 -3.41
N ALA A 379 6.61 12.94 -4.38
CA ALA A 379 6.82 11.97 -5.46
C ALA A 379 7.38 10.65 -4.93
N ALA A 380 8.37 10.70 -4.04
CA ALA A 380 8.94 9.52 -3.40
C ALA A 380 7.89 8.71 -2.60
N PHE A 381 7.02 9.40 -1.86
CA PHE A 381 5.91 8.76 -1.15
C PHE A 381 4.95 8.07 -2.11
N ALA A 382 4.54 8.75 -3.19
CA ALA A 382 3.63 8.19 -4.19
C ALA A 382 4.26 6.96 -4.88
N MET A 383 5.52 7.07 -5.33
CA MET A 383 6.24 5.99 -5.99
C MET A 383 6.43 4.78 -5.06
N PHE A 384 6.82 5.01 -3.81
CA PHE A 384 6.96 3.94 -2.82
C PHE A 384 5.62 3.22 -2.59
N ASN A 385 4.50 3.96 -2.44
CA ASN A 385 3.19 3.33 -2.28
C ASN A 385 2.75 2.60 -3.55
N THR A 386 3.02 3.14 -4.74
CA THR A 386 2.74 2.43 -6.00
C THR A 386 3.52 1.13 -6.10
N SER A 387 4.82 1.12 -5.78
CA SER A 387 5.62 -0.11 -5.80
C SER A 387 5.05 -1.17 -4.84
N ARG A 388 4.58 -0.77 -3.67
CA ARG A 388 3.90 -1.65 -2.73
C ARG A 388 2.62 -2.25 -3.31
N GLN A 389 1.79 -1.44 -3.99
CA GLN A 389 0.55 -1.93 -4.59
C GLN A 389 0.81 -2.86 -5.78
N ILE A 390 1.82 -2.57 -6.59
CA ILE A 390 2.29 -3.50 -7.63
C ILE A 390 2.69 -4.84 -7.00
N GLY A 391 3.46 -4.80 -5.93
CA GLY A 391 3.83 -6.01 -5.18
C GLY A 391 2.60 -6.77 -4.67
N ALA A 392 1.60 -6.09 -4.11
CA ALA A 392 0.37 -6.71 -3.65
C ALA A 392 -0.40 -7.40 -4.79
N ALA A 393 -0.55 -6.73 -5.93
CA ALA A 393 -1.25 -7.28 -7.09
C ALA A 393 -0.53 -8.52 -7.65
N ILE A 394 0.79 -8.46 -7.80
CA ILE A 394 1.59 -9.61 -8.25
C ILE A 394 1.51 -10.75 -7.23
N GLY A 395 1.51 -10.43 -5.92
CA GLY A 395 1.39 -11.42 -4.85
C GLY A 395 0.10 -12.23 -4.95
N VAL A 396 -1.05 -11.57 -5.05
CA VAL A 396 -2.35 -12.22 -5.20
C VAL A 396 -2.40 -13.01 -6.51
N ALA A 397 -1.97 -12.42 -7.64
CA ALA A 397 -1.96 -13.07 -8.95
C ALA A 397 -1.01 -14.28 -9.04
N THR A 398 0.01 -14.35 -8.18
CA THR A 398 0.92 -15.50 -8.10
C THR A 398 0.39 -16.58 -7.14
N PHE A 399 -0.15 -16.17 -5.99
CA PHE A 399 -0.58 -17.13 -4.96
C PHE A 399 -1.88 -17.86 -5.33
N GLY A 400 -2.77 -17.21 -6.10
CA GLY A 400 -3.98 -17.84 -6.58
C GLY A 400 -3.73 -19.12 -7.37
N PRO A 401 -2.98 -19.07 -8.49
CA PRO A 401 -2.61 -20.25 -9.25
C PRO A 401 -1.86 -21.31 -8.42
N LEU A 402 -0.91 -20.90 -7.57
CA LEU A 402 -0.16 -21.82 -6.71
C LEU A 402 -1.07 -22.62 -5.76
N LEU A 403 -2.15 -22.00 -5.26
CA LEU A 403 -3.18 -22.70 -4.51
C LEU A 403 -3.94 -23.73 -5.37
N GLY A 404 -4.11 -23.46 -6.67
CA GLY A 404 -4.91 -24.28 -7.58
C GLY A 404 -4.19 -25.47 -8.17
N THR A 405 -2.90 -25.36 -8.38
CA THR A 405 -2.08 -26.40 -9.02
C THR A 405 -1.60 -27.48 -8.05
N ALA A 406 -1.70 -27.27 -6.75
CA ALA A 406 -1.30 -28.22 -5.73
C ALA A 406 -2.34 -29.33 -5.55
N HIS A 407 -1.89 -30.51 -5.10
CA HIS A 407 -2.76 -31.67 -4.81
C HIS A 407 -3.83 -31.39 -3.75
N SER A 408 -3.64 -30.38 -2.92
CA SER A 408 -4.61 -29.89 -1.92
C SER A 408 -4.41 -28.41 -1.65
N LEU A 409 -5.48 -27.70 -1.20
CA LEU A 409 -5.38 -26.31 -0.76
C LEU A 409 -4.34 -26.11 0.35
N GLN A 410 -4.17 -27.11 1.21
CA GLN A 410 -3.16 -27.10 2.27
C GLN A 410 -1.73 -27.08 1.69
N ALA A 411 -1.43 -27.95 0.73
CA ALA A 411 -0.11 -28.01 0.08
C ALA A 411 0.16 -26.71 -0.72
N GLY A 412 -0.86 -26.21 -1.43
CA GLY A 412 -0.78 -24.92 -2.15
C GLY A 412 -0.50 -23.76 -1.21
N PHE A 413 -1.16 -23.71 -0.05
CA PHE A 413 -0.93 -22.69 0.96
C PHE A 413 0.51 -22.73 1.48
N VAL A 414 1.03 -23.91 1.83
CA VAL A 414 2.44 -24.06 2.26
C VAL A 414 3.39 -23.53 1.18
N THR A 415 3.16 -23.86 -0.09
CA THR A 415 3.97 -23.36 -1.22
C THR A 415 3.92 -21.84 -1.30
N CYS A 416 2.72 -21.24 -1.22
CA CYS A 416 2.55 -19.79 -1.22
C CYS A 416 3.35 -19.11 -0.10
N VAL A 417 3.25 -19.64 1.12
CA VAL A 417 3.93 -19.05 2.28
C VAL A 417 5.44 -19.20 2.19
N VAL A 418 5.95 -20.31 1.65
CA VAL A 418 7.40 -20.50 1.38
C VAL A 418 7.90 -19.51 0.32
N VAL A 419 7.13 -19.26 -0.75
CA VAL A 419 7.44 -18.23 -1.75
C VAL A 419 7.45 -16.83 -1.10
N GLY A 420 6.50 -16.55 -0.21
CA GLY A 420 6.47 -15.32 0.58
C GLY A 420 7.69 -15.18 1.50
N ALA A 421 8.13 -16.26 2.14
CA ALA A 421 9.36 -16.28 2.94
C ALA A 421 10.60 -15.99 2.09
N ALA A 422 10.69 -16.58 0.90
CA ALA A 422 11.79 -16.33 -0.04
C ALA A 422 11.81 -14.85 -0.49
N ALA A 423 10.66 -14.27 -0.82
CA ALA A 423 10.55 -12.85 -1.18
C ALA A 423 11.02 -11.92 -0.05
N THR A 424 10.64 -12.21 1.20
CA THR A 424 11.10 -11.42 2.37
C THR A 424 12.59 -11.63 2.66
N ALA A 425 13.16 -12.81 2.40
CA ALA A 425 14.59 -13.08 2.50
C ALA A 425 15.40 -12.31 1.44
N VAL A 426 14.88 -12.21 0.21
CA VAL A 426 15.47 -11.36 -0.85
C VAL A 426 15.41 -9.89 -0.42
N ALA A 427 14.28 -9.42 0.14
CA ALA A 427 14.16 -8.06 0.67
C ALA A 427 15.17 -7.77 1.78
N PHE A 428 15.44 -8.73 2.66
CA PHE A 428 16.50 -8.64 3.68
C PHE A 428 17.89 -8.49 3.06
N SER A 429 18.21 -9.29 2.02
CA SER A 429 19.50 -9.23 1.33
C SER A 429 19.70 -7.87 0.65
N LEU A 430 18.67 -7.30 0.04
CA LEU A 430 18.69 -5.97 -0.54
C LEU A 430 18.89 -4.88 0.53
N ALA A 431 18.26 -5.02 1.70
CA ALA A 431 18.46 -4.11 2.81
C ALA A 431 19.95 -4.07 3.22
N THR A 432 20.54 -5.22 3.46
CA THR A 432 21.93 -5.34 3.91
C THR A 432 22.93 -4.87 2.86
N ALA A 433 22.69 -5.15 1.57
CA ALA A 433 23.57 -4.74 0.47
C ALA A 433 23.57 -3.21 0.29
N ALA A 434 22.40 -2.57 0.29
CA ALA A 434 22.28 -1.12 0.13
C ALA A 434 22.96 -0.33 1.27
N TRP A 435 23.09 -0.93 2.46
CA TRP A 435 23.70 -0.28 3.62
C TRP A 435 25.21 -0.50 3.74
N LYS A 436 25.73 -1.64 3.33
CA LYS A 436 27.18 -1.91 3.34
C LYS A 436 27.97 -0.94 2.45
N VAL A 437 27.37 -0.49 1.35
CA VAL A 437 28.01 0.43 0.39
C VAL A 437 28.08 1.87 0.93
N THR A 438 27.33 2.23 1.97
CA THR A 438 27.19 3.61 2.46
C THR A 438 27.75 3.85 3.86
N SER A 439 28.24 2.82 4.54
CA SER A 439 29.02 2.99 5.77
C SER A 439 30.41 3.51 5.38
N PRO A 440 30.86 4.69 5.85
CA PRO A 440 32.25 5.09 5.65
C PRO A 440 33.15 3.99 6.22
N PRO A 441 34.29 3.70 5.60
CA PRO A 441 35.21 2.69 6.11
C PRO A 441 35.52 3.00 7.59
N ALA A 442 35.45 1.96 8.44
CA ALA A 442 35.77 2.08 9.85
C ALA A 442 37.23 2.60 9.97
N GLY A 443 37.39 3.89 10.20
CA GLY A 443 38.69 4.56 10.20
C GLY A 443 38.70 5.96 9.58
N ALA A 444 37.67 6.37 8.85
CA ALA A 444 37.54 7.77 8.43
C ALA A 444 37.19 8.62 9.67
N ALA A 445 38.20 9.24 10.25
CA ALA A 445 38.06 10.20 11.33
C ALA A 445 36.99 11.24 10.95
N ARG A 446 36.00 11.46 11.80
CA ARG A 446 35.10 12.61 11.69
C ARG A 446 35.99 13.85 11.52
N PRO A 447 35.73 14.72 10.53
CA PRO A 447 36.42 15.99 10.50
C PRO A 447 36.21 16.63 11.87
N SER A 448 37.29 16.85 12.59
CA SER A 448 37.30 17.62 13.83
C SER A 448 36.51 18.89 13.56
N ALA A 449 35.43 19.11 14.32
CA ALA A 449 34.74 20.38 14.31
C ALA A 449 35.80 21.47 14.53
N ALA A 450 36.06 22.27 13.53
CA ALA A 450 36.93 23.41 13.67
C ALA A 450 36.41 24.24 14.86
N PRO A 451 37.27 24.65 15.79
CA PRO A 451 36.84 25.47 16.91
C PRO A 451 36.15 26.72 16.36
N ALA A 452 34.95 26.97 16.82
CA ALA A 452 34.21 28.18 16.48
C ALA A 452 35.10 29.39 16.77
N SER A 453 35.43 30.14 15.74
CA SER A 453 36.15 31.39 15.89
C SER A 453 35.35 32.28 16.83
N PRO A 454 35.98 32.92 17.85
CA PRO A 454 35.27 33.83 18.74
C PRO A 454 34.68 34.98 17.92
N MET A 455 33.36 35.16 17.98
CA MET A 455 32.69 36.32 17.43
C MET A 455 33.29 37.58 18.10
N THR A 456 34.01 38.38 17.34
CA THR A 456 34.35 39.75 17.73
C THR A 456 33.07 40.54 17.84
N PRO A 457 32.83 41.27 18.94
CA PRO A 457 31.67 42.14 19.07
C PRO A 457 31.82 43.32 18.11
N CYS A 458 30.90 43.45 17.17
CA CYS A 458 30.81 44.57 16.26
C CYS A 458 30.27 45.79 17.03
N SER A 459 31.16 46.55 17.67
CA SER A 459 30.87 47.86 18.21
C SER A 459 31.09 48.90 17.09
N ARG A 460 29.99 49.51 16.62
CA ARG A 460 29.86 50.88 16.17
C ARG A 460 28.74 51.04 15.14
N TRP A 461 27.62 51.48 15.63
CA TRP A 461 26.65 52.21 14.81
C TRP A 461 27.05 53.68 14.81
N PRO A 462 27.18 54.39 13.69
CA PRO A 462 27.14 55.81 13.67
C PRO A 462 25.68 56.28 13.57
N SER A 463 25.27 56.99 14.60
CA SER A 463 24.14 57.90 14.58
C SER A 463 24.44 59.06 13.62
N ALA A 464 23.68 59.18 12.53
CA ALA A 464 23.40 60.46 11.84
C ALA A 464 22.53 60.23 10.60
N CYS A 465 21.27 60.60 10.65
CA CYS A 465 20.67 61.62 9.80
C CYS A 465 19.18 61.78 10.14
N ALA A 466 18.93 62.68 11.09
CA ALA A 466 17.64 63.36 11.13
C ALA A 466 17.71 64.58 10.20
N THR A 467 16.56 64.96 9.69
CA THR A 467 16.15 66.20 9.00
C THR A 467 16.21 66.29 7.47
N ARG A 468 15.03 66.41 6.97
CA ARG A 468 14.44 67.30 5.89
C ARG A 468 13.70 66.47 4.85
N THR A 469 12.56 66.77 4.54
CA THR A 469 11.38 67.67 4.47
C THR A 469 10.22 66.78 4.00
#